data_7d5af64be433d1cd03c9b3e603e29650
#
_entry.id   7d5af64be433d1cd03c9b3e603e29650
#
_cell.length_a   1.000
_cell.length_b   1.000
_cell.length_c   1.000
_cell.angle_alpha   90.00
_cell.angle_beta   90.00
_cell.angle_gamma   90.00
#
_symmetry.space_group_name_H-M   'P 1'
#
loop_
_entity.id
_entity.type
_entity.pdbx_description
1 polymer ?
#
loop_
_entity_poly.entity_id
_entity_poly.type
_entity_poly.pdbx_seq_one_letter_code
_entity_poly.pdbx_strand_id
1 'polypeptide(L)'
;MLLCERLLASLAIASLPLAIPALPQASAIKELSQVVIFTPPSTYTDPRVLYARTAQLPNNDILATWENYSPEPPPVYFPIYKSSDQGATWTKIAQVEDQGYGYGLRYQPFLYVLPEDFAGYKKGTVLLAGSSIPTDLSSTQLDIYASTDSGKTWKFLSHVAAGGEARPNNGLTPVWEPFLMLYKGKLLYYYSDQRDPKHGQKLVHQTSTDLLTWGPVVDDVAYPTYSQRPGMPTVALLPNGQYMYTYEYGGGPNPANSGSFPVYYRLSSDPENFSSATHHVLRTTDGTVPTGSPYVVWSSAGGANGTIIVSSGCCSEIYINKALGAENAWRKVSTPEGTSYTRSLHVFQEDPGYLLLAGGGHLPPSTTNKVTVSVMNVP
;
A
#
# COMPACT_ATOMS: atom_id res chain seq x y z
N MET A 1 -25.12 89.88 -21.28
CA MET A 1 -25.59 88.86 -20.33
C MET A 1 -25.97 87.66 -21.12
N LEU A 2 -25.01 86.68 -21.25
CA LEU A 2 -25.27 85.41 -21.92
C LEU A 2 -25.04 84.32 -20.87
N LEU A 3 -26.05 83.52 -20.56
CA LEU A 3 -25.98 82.30 -19.77
C LEU A 3 -25.38 81.21 -20.63
N CYS A 4 -24.35 80.51 -20.09
CA CYS A 4 -23.75 79.32 -20.65
C CYS A 4 -24.24 78.12 -19.85
N GLU A 5 -25.17 77.35 -20.42
CA GLU A 5 -25.58 76.05 -19.85
C GLU A 5 -24.55 74.98 -20.22
N ARG A 6 -24.02 74.32 -19.18
CA ARG A 6 -23.17 73.15 -19.36
C ARG A 6 -24.01 71.84 -19.28
N LEU A 7 -24.15 71.12 -20.37
CA LEU A 7 -24.63 69.73 -20.37
C LEU A 7 -23.57 68.79 -19.74
N LEU A 8 -23.96 68.15 -18.65
CA LEU A 8 -23.22 67.03 -18.09
C LEU A 8 -23.80 65.75 -18.73
N ALA A 9 -22.98 65.08 -19.57
CA ALA A 9 -23.27 63.74 -20.11
C ALA A 9 -22.78 62.72 -19.12
N SER A 10 -23.69 61.95 -18.48
CA SER A 10 -23.36 60.83 -17.62
C SER A 10 -23.08 59.58 -18.48
N LEU A 11 -21.84 59.12 -18.52
CA LEU A 11 -21.49 57.79 -19.07
C LEU A 11 -21.86 56.69 -18.06
N ALA A 12 -22.88 55.91 -18.39
CA ALA A 12 -23.21 54.69 -17.65
C ALA A 12 -22.26 53.55 -18.15
N ILE A 13 -21.30 53.14 -17.32
CA ILE A 13 -20.46 51.97 -17.58
C ILE A 13 -21.30 50.74 -17.20
N ALA A 14 -21.78 50.01 -18.20
CA ALA A 14 -22.38 48.69 -18.00
C ALA A 14 -21.31 47.66 -17.69
N SER A 15 -21.21 47.23 -16.43
CA SER A 15 -20.37 46.08 -16.02
C SER A 15 -21.04 44.77 -16.45
N LEU A 16 -20.51 44.13 -17.46
CA LEU A 16 -20.84 42.75 -17.78
C LEU A 16 -20.31 41.83 -16.66
N PRO A 17 -21.14 40.93 -16.09
CA PRO A 17 -20.65 39.95 -15.16
C PRO A 17 -19.75 38.93 -15.91
N LEU A 18 -18.49 38.85 -15.52
CA LEU A 18 -17.58 37.75 -15.93
C LEU A 18 -18.17 36.43 -15.36
N ALA A 19 -18.68 35.58 -16.25
CA ALA A 19 -19.05 34.25 -15.89
C ALA A 19 -17.75 33.45 -15.52
N ILE A 20 -17.55 33.23 -14.24
CA ILE A 20 -16.52 32.32 -13.74
C ILE A 20 -16.93 30.92 -14.23
N PRO A 21 -16.11 30.22 -15.03
CA PRO A 21 -16.43 28.85 -15.41
C PRO A 21 -16.53 28.00 -14.14
N ALA A 22 -17.66 27.32 -13.96
CA ALA A 22 -17.85 26.40 -12.87
C ALA A 22 -16.73 25.32 -12.99
N LEU A 23 -15.98 25.14 -11.92
CA LEU A 23 -15.04 24.02 -11.82
C LEU A 23 -15.84 22.72 -12.07
N PRO A 24 -15.32 21.77 -12.84
CA PRO A 24 -15.98 20.51 -13.06
C PRO A 24 -16.23 19.87 -11.69
N GLN A 25 -17.48 19.62 -11.39
CA GLN A 25 -17.90 18.95 -10.17
C GLN A 25 -17.31 17.54 -10.24
N ALA A 26 -16.49 17.17 -9.25
CA ALA A 26 -15.95 15.81 -9.16
C ALA A 26 -17.13 14.82 -9.25
N SER A 27 -17.03 13.83 -10.12
CA SER A 27 -18.05 12.80 -10.22
C SER A 27 -18.13 12.07 -8.88
N ALA A 28 -19.34 11.80 -8.39
CA ALA A 28 -19.52 11.03 -7.16
C ALA A 28 -18.87 9.64 -7.33
N ILE A 29 -18.13 9.21 -6.31
CA ILE A 29 -17.53 7.89 -6.29
C ILE A 29 -18.63 6.84 -6.35
N LYS A 30 -18.46 5.81 -7.18
CA LYS A 30 -19.43 4.73 -7.35
C LYS A 30 -18.90 3.44 -6.74
N GLU A 31 -19.79 2.66 -6.16
CA GLU A 31 -19.48 1.29 -5.77
C GLU A 31 -19.19 0.45 -7.01
N LEU A 32 -18.15 -0.36 -6.93
CA LEU A 32 -17.67 -1.25 -7.98
C LEU A 32 -17.46 -2.66 -7.42
N SER A 33 -17.66 -3.68 -8.24
CA SER A 33 -17.43 -5.06 -7.84
C SER A 33 -16.56 -5.77 -8.87
N GLN A 34 -15.40 -6.24 -8.43
CA GLN A 34 -14.46 -7.07 -9.18
C GLN A 34 -14.16 -6.57 -10.61
N VAL A 35 -13.95 -5.25 -10.75
CA VAL A 35 -13.48 -4.66 -12.02
C VAL A 35 -12.10 -5.21 -12.33
N VAL A 36 -11.97 -5.82 -13.51
CA VAL A 36 -10.70 -6.42 -13.93
C VAL A 36 -9.76 -5.34 -14.45
N ILE A 37 -8.61 -5.16 -13.79
CA ILE A 37 -7.52 -4.33 -14.26
C ILE A 37 -6.71 -5.09 -15.32
N PHE A 38 -6.38 -6.35 -15.04
CA PHE A 38 -5.53 -7.16 -15.88
C PHE A 38 -5.87 -8.65 -15.81
N THR A 39 -6.02 -9.28 -16.99
CA THR A 39 -6.07 -10.72 -17.14
C THR A 39 -4.77 -11.18 -17.78
N PRO A 40 -3.90 -11.91 -17.05
CA PRO A 40 -2.62 -12.34 -17.60
C PRO A 40 -2.82 -13.37 -18.73
N PRO A 41 -1.97 -13.35 -19.78
CA PRO A 41 -1.92 -14.40 -20.81
C PRO A 41 -1.69 -15.78 -20.18
N SER A 42 -2.16 -16.83 -20.88
CA SER A 42 -1.95 -18.23 -20.45
C SER A 42 -0.49 -18.66 -20.43
N THR A 43 0.38 -17.92 -21.11
CA THR A 43 1.83 -18.14 -21.15
C THR A 43 2.57 -17.68 -19.90
N TYR A 44 1.91 -16.91 -19.02
CA TYR A 44 2.52 -16.47 -17.77
C TYR A 44 2.71 -17.64 -16.82
N THR A 45 3.83 -17.64 -16.11
CA THR A 45 4.17 -18.66 -15.10
C THR A 45 3.20 -18.58 -13.91
N ASP A 46 2.83 -19.73 -13.35
CA ASP A 46 2.05 -19.81 -12.10
C ASP A 46 2.75 -19.02 -10.96
N PRO A 47 2.04 -18.11 -10.26
CA PRO A 47 0.59 -17.86 -10.23
C PRO A 47 0.09 -16.81 -11.22
N ARG A 48 0.87 -16.41 -12.21
CA ARG A 48 0.64 -15.42 -13.26
C ARG A 48 0.67 -13.98 -12.80
N VAL A 49 -0.09 -13.62 -11.79
CA VAL A 49 -0.09 -12.32 -11.11
C VAL A 49 -0.35 -12.51 -9.63
N LEU A 50 0.18 -11.60 -8.79
CA LEU A 50 -0.01 -11.63 -7.35
C LEU A 50 0.23 -10.22 -6.76
N TYR A 51 -0.03 -10.04 -5.48
CA TYR A 51 0.44 -8.89 -4.68
C TYR A 51 0.07 -7.51 -5.24
N ALA A 52 -1.20 -7.30 -5.61
CA ALA A 52 -1.65 -6.00 -6.14
C ALA A 52 -1.50 -4.87 -5.10
N ARG A 53 -1.06 -3.70 -5.56
CA ARG A 53 -0.94 -2.47 -4.76
C ARG A 53 -1.47 -1.28 -5.55
N THR A 54 -2.07 -0.34 -4.83
CA THR A 54 -2.61 0.90 -5.40
C THR A 54 -2.12 2.11 -4.61
N ALA A 55 -2.07 3.26 -5.28
CA ALA A 55 -1.81 4.55 -4.66
C ALA A 55 -2.56 5.65 -5.41
N GLN A 56 -3.11 6.63 -4.69
CA GLN A 56 -3.82 7.76 -5.27
C GLN A 56 -2.92 8.97 -5.41
N LEU A 57 -2.94 9.59 -6.57
CA LEU A 57 -2.22 10.81 -6.89
C LEU A 57 -2.99 12.06 -6.40
N PRO A 58 -2.33 13.22 -6.25
CA PRO A 58 -3.00 14.46 -5.81
C PRO A 58 -4.12 14.96 -6.74
N ASN A 59 -4.16 14.50 -7.99
CA ASN A 59 -5.21 14.81 -8.96
C ASN A 59 -6.35 13.77 -8.98
N ASN A 60 -6.40 12.88 -7.99
CA ASN A 60 -7.32 11.77 -7.81
C ASN A 60 -7.18 10.61 -8.82
N ASP A 61 -6.22 10.64 -9.74
CA ASP A 61 -5.86 9.43 -10.50
C ASP A 61 -5.36 8.35 -9.54
N ILE A 62 -5.66 7.09 -9.84
CA ILE A 62 -5.17 5.95 -9.05
C ILE A 62 -4.18 5.15 -9.88
N LEU A 63 -3.01 4.87 -9.32
CA LEU A 63 -2.05 3.94 -9.89
C LEU A 63 -2.23 2.55 -9.30
N ALA A 64 -1.98 1.52 -10.11
CA ALA A 64 -1.93 0.12 -9.68
C ALA A 64 -0.69 -0.57 -10.23
N THR A 65 -0.13 -1.48 -9.43
CA THR A 65 0.99 -2.35 -9.78
C THR A 65 0.84 -3.72 -9.10
N TRP A 66 1.57 -4.73 -9.54
CA TRP A 66 1.51 -6.09 -9.02
C TRP A 66 2.74 -6.91 -9.38
N GLU A 67 2.93 -8.06 -8.75
CA GLU A 67 3.86 -9.08 -9.20
C GLU A 67 3.40 -9.65 -10.54
N ASN A 68 4.28 -9.59 -11.53
CA ASN A 68 3.96 -9.91 -12.93
C ASN A 68 4.84 -11.07 -13.41
N TYR A 69 4.29 -12.27 -13.41
CA TYR A 69 5.03 -13.50 -13.73
C TYR A 69 5.08 -13.76 -15.25
N SER A 70 5.47 -12.73 -16.02
CA SER A 70 5.68 -12.86 -17.47
C SER A 70 6.81 -13.86 -17.77
N PRO A 71 6.78 -14.51 -18.97
CA PRO A 71 7.87 -15.39 -19.38
C PRO A 71 9.24 -14.69 -19.38
N GLU A 72 10.26 -15.37 -18.95
CA GLU A 72 11.66 -14.90 -18.96
C GLU A 72 12.49 -15.72 -19.98
N PRO A 73 13.44 -15.12 -20.70
CA PRO A 73 13.73 -13.68 -20.82
C PRO A 73 12.68 -12.91 -21.65
N PRO A 74 12.51 -11.56 -21.53
CA PRO A 74 13.28 -10.64 -20.68
C PRO A 74 12.95 -10.78 -19.20
N PRO A 75 13.76 -10.16 -18.29
CA PRO A 75 13.47 -10.18 -16.86
C PRO A 75 12.07 -9.63 -16.53
N VAL A 76 11.46 -10.11 -15.46
CA VAL A 76 10.15 -9.64 -14.99
C VAL A 76 10.22 -8.18 -14.52
N TYR A 77 9.08 -7.49 -14.57
CA TYR A 77 8.94 -6.06 -14.29
C TYR A 77 7.64 -5.79 -13.53
N PHE A 78 7.55 -4.64 -12.91
CA PHE A 78 6.29 -4.16 -12.34
C PHE A 78 5.53 -3.32 -13.35
N PRO A 79 4.33 -3.75 -13.80
CA PRO A 79 3.49 -2.94 -14.67
C PRO A 79 2.86 -1.79 -13.89
N ILE A 80 2.67 -0.64 -14.53
CA ILE A 80 1.97 0.50 -13.96
C ILE A 80 0.72 0.77 -14.78
N TYR A 81 -0.42 0.64 -14.11
CA TYR A 81 -1.74 0.96 -14.67
C TYR A 81 -2.31 2.19 -13.97
N LYS A 82 -3.14 2.94 -14.68
CA LYS A 82 -3.78 4.14 -14.16
C LYS A 82 -5.28 4.12 -14.41
N SER A 83 -6.03 4.55 -13.42
CA SER A 83 -7.44 4.90 -13.52
C SER A 83 -7.61 6.39 -13.24
N SER A 84 -8.45 7.07 -14.04
CA SER A 84 -8.84 8.47 -13.85
C SER A 84 -10.34 8.62 -13.55
N ASP A 85 -11.02 7.51 -13.22
CA ASP A 85 -12.45 7.40 -12.97
C ASP A 85 -12.73 6.53 -11.73
N GLN A 86 -11.90 6.69 -10.69
CA GLN A 86 -12.05 6.06 -9.36
C GLN A 86 -12.07 4.52 -9.39
N GLY A 87 -11.36 3.93 -10.35
CA GLY A 87 -11.20 2.48 -10.46
C GLY A 87 -12.14 1.80 -11.46
N ALA A 88 -13.01 2.55 -12.16
CA ALA A 88 -13.95 1.98 -13.10
C ALA A 88 -13.28 1.49 -14.41
N THR A 89 -12.25 2.19 -14.89
CA THR A 89 -11.46 1.76 -16.05
C THR A 89 -9.96 1.95 -15.80
N TRP A 90 -9.14 1.14 -16.49
CA TRP A 90 -7.69 1.11 -16.27
C TRP A 90 -6.92 1.03 -17.58
N THR A 91 -5.83 1.77 -17.67
CA THR A 91 -4.93 1.78 -18.82
C THR A 91 -3.49 1.59 -18.38
N LYS A 92 -2.75 0.70 -19.06
CA LYS A 92 -1.30 0.58 -18.83
C LYS A 92 -0.62 1.87 -19.30
N ILE A 93 0.16 2.49 -18.41
CA ILE A 93 0.88 3.74 -18.72
C ILE A 93 2.39 3.56 -18.74
N ALA A 94 2.93 2.55 -18.04
CA ALA A 94 4.35 2.26 -17.96
C ALA A 94 4.62 0.82 -17.50
N GLN A 95 5.90 0.49 -17.41
CA GLN A 95 6.44 -0.63 -16.65
C GLN A 95 7.75 -0.19 -16.01
N VAL A 96 8.03 -0.71 -14.83
CA VAL A 96 9.29 -0.46 -14.12
C VAL A 96 10.15 -1.69 -14.27
N GLU A 97 11.25 -1.54 -14.98
CA GLU A 97 12.26 -2.56 -15.15
C GLU A 97 13.34 -2.38 -14.08
N ASP A 98 14.04 -3.47 -13.75
CA ASP A 98 15.16 -3.41 -12.82
C ASP A 98 16.34 -2.65 -13.44
N GLN A 99 16.59 -1.44 -12.93
CA GLN A 99 17.67 -0.56 -13.35
C GLN A 99 18.91 -0.69 -12.44
N GLY A 100 18.82 -1.45 -11.36
CA GLY A 100 19.92 -1.69 -10.43
C GLY A 100 20.84 -2.82 -10.91
N TYR A 101 20.38 -4.05 -10.78
CA TYR A 101 21.14 -5.24 -11.15
C TYR A 101 20.70 -5.90 -12.47
N GLY A 102 19.53 -5.55 -12.98
CA GLY A 102 18.94 -6.20 -14.15
C GLY A 102 18.44 -7.63 -13.87
N TYR A 103 18.22 -7.98 -12.62
CA TYR A 103 17.69 -9.31 -12.22
C TYR A 103 16.23 -9.48 -12.56
N GLY A 104 15.48 -8.38 -12.47
CA GLY A 104 14.03 -8.31 -12.63
C GLY A 104 13.32 -7.93 -11.32
N LEU A 105 12.36 -7.01 -11.42
CA LEU A 105 11.48 -6.63 -10.32
C LEU A 105 10.40 -7.69 -10.16
N ARG A 106 10.59 -8.62 -9.23
CA ARG A 106 9.84 -9.87 -9.14
C ARG A 106 8.75 -9.85 -8.11
N TYR A 107 9.06 -9.48 -6.83
CA TYR A 107 8.15 -9.65 -5.71
C TYR A 107 7.83 -8.35 -5.00
N GLN A 108 6.62 -8.30 -4.45
CA GLN A 108 6.14 -7.40 -3.40
C GLN A 108 6.30 -5.90 -3.72
N PRO A 109 5.75 -5.42 -4.84
CA PRO A 109 5.77 -3.98 -5.10
C PRO A 109 4.99 -3.22 -4.04
N PHE A 110 5.44 -2.00 -3.74
CA PHE A 110 4.70 -1.05 -2.90
C PHE A 110 4.79 0.35 -3.51
N LEU A 111 3.65 1.02 -3.67
CA LEU A 111 3.56 2.39 -4.17
C LEU A 111 3.31 3.34 -3.00
N TYR A 112 4.05 4.44 -2.96
CA TYR A 112 3.89 5.49 -1.96
C TYR A 112 3.94 6.86 -2.61
N VAL A 113 2.90 7.67 -2.45
CA VAL A 113 2.86 9.05 -2.94
C VAL A 113 3.34 9.98 -1.83
N LEU A 114 4.36 10.77 -2.09
CA LEU A 114 4.91 11.72 -1.11
C LEU A 114 3.84 12.73 -0.69
N PRO A 115 3.47 12.79 0.60
CA PRO A 115 2.45 13.72 1.09
C PRO A 115 2.96 15.17 1.20
N GLU A 116 4.26 15.38 1.16
CA GLU A 116 4.95 16.67 1.24
C GLU A 116 6.27 16.63 0.46
N ASP A 117 6.94 17.78 0.30
CA ASP A 117 8.28 17.85 -0.30
C ASP A 117 9.28 17.09 0.58
N PHE A 118 10.06 16.19 -0.02
CA PHE A 118 11.03 15.38 0.71
C PHE A 118 12.24 15.02 -0.16
N ALA A 119 13.46 15.09 0.40
CA ALA A 119 14.72 14.68 -0.26
C ALA A 119 14.94 15.30 -1.66
N GLY A 120 14.50 16.54 -1.88
CA GLY A 120 14.56 17.20 -3.19
C GLY A 120 13.42 16.85 -4.15
N TYR A 121 12.56 15.91 -3.80
CA TYR A 121 11.35 15.54 -4.56
C TYR A 121 10.15 16.33 -4.07
N LYS A 122 9.25 16.67 -5.00
CA LYS A 122 8.02 17.41 -4.69
C LYS A 122 6.92 16.50 -4.15
N LYS A 123 6.02 17.06 -3.34
CA LYS A 123 4.73 16.46 -3.00
C LYS A 123 4.07 15.89 -4.27
N GLY A 124 3.55 14.67 -4.19
CA GLY A 124 2.95 13.97 -5.32
C GLY A 124 3.93 13.12 -6.15
N THR A 125 5.26 13.20 -5.89
CA THR A 125 6.20 12.21 -6.42
C THR A 125 5.81 10.82 -5.94
N VAL A 126 5.82 9.85 -6.83
CA VAL A 126 5.51 8.45 -6.50
C VAL A 126 6.81 7.70 -6.26
N LEU A 127 6.94 7.11 -5.09
CA LEU A 127 7.99 6.13 -4.78
C LEU A 127 7.44 4.72 -5.04
N LEU A 128 8.29 3.85 -5.56
CA LEU A 128 8.02 2.43 -5.71
C LEU A 128 9.13 1.66 -5.00
N ALA A 129 8.75 0.84 -4.04
CA ALA A 129 9.62 -0.16 -3.42
C ALA A 129 9.28 -1.54 -3.98
N GLY A 130 10.25 -2.44 -4.03
CA GLY A 130 10.03 -3.81 -4.47
C GLY A 130 11.30 -4.64 -4.44
N SER A 131 11.14 -5.94 -4.71
CA SER A 131 12.24 -6.89 -4.65
C SER A 131 12.78 -7.17 -6.04
N SER A 132 14.06 -6.80 -6.27
CA SER A 132 14.86 -7.26 -7.40
C SER A 132 15.43 -8.65 -7.08
N ILE A 133 15.09 -9.62 -7.92
CA ILE A 133 15.41 -11.05 -7.67
C ILE A 133 15.73 -11.72 -9.01
N PRO A 134 16.88 -12.39 -9.14
CA PRO A 134 17.24 -13.11 -10.37
C PRO A 134 16.32 -14.31 -10.64
N THR A 135 16.29 -14.78 -11.87
CA THR A 135 15.42 -15.90 -12.31
C THR A 135 15.69 -17.18 -11.54
N ASP A 136 16.93 -17.41 -11.12
CA ASP A 136 17.34 -18.59 -10.33
C ASP A 136 17.02 -18.46 -8.82
N LEU A 137 16.45 -17.32 -8.40
CA LEU A 137 16.10 -16.99 -7.02
C LEU A 137 17.29 -16.96 -6.05
N SER A 138 18.52 -16.81 -6.52
CA SER A 138 19.74 -16.94 -5.70
C SER A 138 19.96 -15.78 -4.71
N SER A 139 19.27 -14.63 -4.89
CA SER A 139 19.39 -13.47 -3.99
C SER A 139 18.13 -12.61 -3.96
N THR A 140 18.03 -11.76 -2.95
CA THR A 140 17.00 -10.72 -2.83
C THR A 140 17.64 -9.36 -2.67
N GLN A 141 17.06 -8.32 -3.32
CA GLN A 141 17.43 -6.92 -3.17
C GLN A 141 16.15 -6.11 -2.96
N LEU A 142 16.06 -5.34 -1.89
CA LEU A 142 15.01 -4.35 -1.72
C LEU A 142 15.49 -3.03 -2.28
N ASP A 143 14.74 -2.54 -3.27
CA ASP A 143 15.09 -1.36 -4.05
C ASP A 143 14.02 -0.28 -3.90
N ILE A 144 14.43 0.96 -4.22
CA ILE A 144 13.51 2.10 -4.30
C ILE A 144 13.70 2.85 -5.61
N TYR A 145 12.58 3.24 -6.21
CA TYR A 145 12.46 4.01 -7.45
C TYR A 145 11.60 5.24 -7.22
N ALA A 146 11.74 6.26 -8.07
CA ALA A 146 10.87 7.44 -8.05
C ALA A 146 10.35 7.78 -9.44
N SER A 147 9.10 8.28 -9.47
CA SER A 147 8.48 8.91 -10.63
C SER A 147 8.01 10.31 -10.27
N THR A 148 8.44 11.31 -11.03
CA THR A 148 8.04 12.73 -10.88
C THR A 148 6.98 13.16 -11.89
N ASP A 149 6.49 12.25 -12.73
CA ASP A 149 5.57 12.50 -13.84
C ASP A 149 4.29 11.64 -13.77
N SER A 150 3.84 11.36 -12.55
CA SER A 150 2.60 10.60 -12.26
C SER A 150 2.66 9.14 -12.75
N GLY A 151 3.80 8.48 -12.59
CA GLY A 151 3.98 7.06 -12.87
C GLY A 151 4.35 6.71 -14.31
N LYS A 152 4.63 7.69 -15.19
CA LYS A 152 4.95 7.45 -16.60
C LYS A 152 6.39 7.03 -16.82
N THR A 153 7.33 7.64 -16.10
CA THR A 153 8.75 7.28 -16.13
C THR A 153 9.29 7.06 -14.73
N TRP A 154 10.29 6.19 -14.60
CA TRP A 154 10.82 5.76 -13.33
C TRP A 154 12.34 5.79 -13.33
N LYS A 155 12.89 6.23 -12.21
CA LYS A 155 14.32 6.28 -11.97
C LYS A 155 14.65 5.46 -10.73
N PHE A 156 15.63 4.56 -10.84
CA PHE A 156 16.24 3.90 -9.69
C PHE A 156 16.91 4.93 -8.78
N LEU A 157 16.75 4.79 -7.48
CA LEU A 157 17.35 5.67 -6.49
C LEU A 157 18.45 4.96 -5.72
N SER A 158 18.14 3.87 -5.04
CA SER A 158 19.11 3.13 -4.23
C SER A 158 18.66 1.71 -3.89
N HIS A 159 19.63 0.92 -3.46
CA HIS A 159 19.42 -0.34 -2.76
C HIS A 159 19.23 -0.06 -1.26
N VAL A 160 18.25 -0.72 -0.63
CA VAL A 160 17.93 -0.56 0.80
C VAL A 160 18.52 -1.69 1.61
N ALA A 161 18.27 -2.93 1.19
CA ALA A 161 18.74 -4.13 1.87
C ALA A 161 18.99 -5.26 0.86
N ALA A 162 20.05 -6.04 1.10
CA ALA A 162 20.40 -7.20 0.34
C ALA A 162 20.23 -8.46 1.19
N GLY A 163 19.72 -9.54 0.59
CA GLY A 163 19.53 -10.83 1.23
C GLY A 163 19.93 -12.01 0.33
N GLY A 164 19.88 -13.21 0.87
CA GLY A 164 20.18 -14.44 0.16
C GLY A 164 19.01 -14.99 -0.65
N GLU A 165 19.01 -16.31 -0.81
CA GLU A 165 18.07 -17.06 -1.66
C GLU A 165 16.61 -16.70 -1.37
N ALA A 166 15.85 -16.37 -2.43
CA ALA A 166 14.49 -15.87 -2.40
C ALA A 166 13.45 -16.99 -2.12
N ARG A 167 13.60 -17.67 -1.01
CA ARG A 167 12.69 -18.71 -0.50
C ARG A 167 12.41 -18.51 0.99
N PRO A 168 11.16 -18.73 1.45
CA PRO A 168 10.75 -18.41 2.82
C PRO A 168 11.19 -19.47 3.85
N ASN A 169 12.15 -20.33 3.54
CA ASN A 169 12.60 -21.40 4.44
C ASN A 169 13.49 -20.85 5.56
N ASN A 170 13.31 -21.35 6.77
CA ASN A 170 14.23 -21.05 7.88
C ASN A 170 15.64 -21.51 7.53
N GLY A 171 16.64 -20.68 7.86
CA GLY A 171 18.04 -20.92 7.52
C GLY A 171 18.50 -20.26 6.22
N LEU A 172 17.56 -19.81 5.37
CA LEU A 172 17.84 -18.90 4.27
C LEU A 172 17.76 -17.45 4.78
N THR A 173 18.33 -16.53 4.02
CA THR A 173 18.56 -15.14 4.48
C THR A 173 17.93 -14.07 3.58
N PRO A 174 16.75 -14.27 2.99
CA PRO A 174 16.12 -13.24 2.16
C PRO A 174 15.63 -12.06 2.95
N VAL A 175 15.30 -10.95 2.21
CA VAL A 175 14.59 -9.78 2.67
C VAL A 175 13.34 -9.57 1.81
N TRP A 176 12.20 -9.18 2.44
CA TRP A 176 10.88 -9.22 1.80
C TRP A 176 9.99 -8.03 2.15
N GLU A 177 8.91 -7.82 1.35
CA GLU A 177 7.65 -7.19 1.76
C GLU A 177 7.82 -5.74 2.22
N PRO A 178 8.33 -4.86 1.35
CA PRO A 178 8.55 -3.46 1.69
C PRO A 178 7.23 -2.72 1.94
N PHE A 179 7.26 -1.83 2.93
CA PHE A 179 6.23 -0.83 3.21
C PHE A 179 6.89 0.51 3.52
N LEU A 180 6.36 1.61 2.96
CA LEU A 180 6.94 2.95 3.08
C LEU A 180 6.04 3.88 3.88
N MET A 181 6.66 4.72 4.70
CA MET A 181 5.96 5.80 5.40
C MET A 181 6.90 6.97 5.67
N LEU A 182 6.47 8.20 5.37
CA LEU A 182 7.20 9.41 5.76
C LEU A 182 6.87 9.80 7.21
N TYR A 183 7.88 10.05 8.01
CA TYR A 183 7.74 10.45 9.41
C TYR A 183 8.82 11.45 9.81
N LYS A 184 8.43 12.63 10.26
CA LYS A 184 9.33 13.67 10.79
C LYS A 184 10.58 13.90 9.93
N GLY A 185 10.41 14.04 8.61
CA GLY A 185 11.51 14.30 7.68
C GLY A 185 12.42 13.11 7.40
N LYS A 186 11.97 11.89 7.67
CA LYS A 186 12.63 10.63 7.30
C LYS A 186 11.63 9.74 6.56
N LEU A 187 12.07 9.02 5.54
CA LEU A 187 11.34 7.89 4.99
C LEU A 187 11.68 6.64 5.80
N LEU A 188 10.68 6.01 6.38
CA LEU A 188 10.77 4.70 7.01
C LEU A 188 10.48 3.63 5.95
N TYR A 189 11.37 2.66 5.84
CA TYR A 189 11.26 1.51 4.95
C TYR A 189 11.18 0.26 5.81
N TYR A 190 9.96 -0.23 6.08
CA TYR A 190 9.72 -1.46 6.83
C TYR A 190 9.83 -2.66 5.91
N TYR A 191 10.32 -3.79 6.44
CA TYR A 191 10.42 -5.03 5.69
C TYR A 191 10.59 -6.26 6.59
N SER A 192 10.39 -7.44 6.02
CA SER A 192 10.68 -8.73 6.67
C SER A 192 12.13 -9.13 6.43
N ASP A 193 12.83 -9.56 7.47
CA ASP A 193 14.26 -9.83 7.46
C ASP A 193 14.57 -11.23 8.04
N GLN A 194 15.20 -12.09 7.22
CA GLN A 194 15.66 -13.43 7.63
C GLN A 194 17.18 -13.51 7.80
N ARG A 195 17.92 -12.40 7.73
CA ARG A 195 19.39 -12.42 7.80
C ARG A 195 19.97 -12.65 9.20
N ASP A 196 19.18 -12.36 10.25
CA ASP A 196 19.63 -12.56 11.62
C ASP A 196 19.56 -14.04 11.99
N PRO A 197 20.70 -14.72 12.29
CA PRO A 197 20.73 -16.16 12.58
C PRO A 197 19.99 -16.54 13.87
N LYS A 198 19.59 -15.59 14.71
CA LYS A 198 18.83 -15.83 15.93
C LYS A 198 17.33 -15.94 15.69
N HIS A 199 16.84 -15.50 14.52
CA HIS A 199 15.42 -15.42 14.18
C HIS A 199 15.15 -16.13 12.86
N GLY A 200 14.09 -16.93 12.76
CA GLY A 200 13.64 -17.45 11.47
C GLY A 200 13.18 -16.34 10.54
N GLN A 201 12.53 -15.31 11.10
CA GLN A 201 12.19 -14.05 10.45
C GLN A 201 11.86 -13.02 11.53
N LYS A 202 12.23 -11.77 11.30
CA LYS A 202 11.81 -10.61 12.11
C LYS A 202 11.32 -9.48 11.21
N LEU A 203 10.59 -8.54 11.77
CA LEU A 203 10.19 -7.31 11.11
C LEU A 203 11.08 -6.18 11.58
N VAL A 204 11.55 -5.42 10.61
CA VAL A 204 12.53 -4.36 10.84
C VAL A 204 12.19 -3.14 9.99
N HIS A 205 12.84 -2.01 10.31
CA HIS A 205 12.89 -0.88 9.41
C HIS A 205 14.29 -0.29 9.31
N GLN A 206 14.49 0.47 8.24
CA GLN A 206 15.60 1.40 8.05
C GLN A 206 15.02 2.78 7.69
N THR A 207 15.79 3.84 7.94
CA THR A 207 15.36 5.21 7.66
C THR A 207 16.32 5.89 6.70
N SER A 208 15.80 6.81 5.89
CA SER A 208 16.59 7.67 5.01
C SER A 208 16.07 9.11 5.05
N THR A 209 16.96 10.08 4.96
CA THR A 209 16.64 11.52 4.80
C THR A 209 16.86 12.02 3.38
N ASP A 210 17.49 11.20 2.51
CA ASP A 210 17.92 11.58 1.15
C ASP A 210 17.50 10.58 0.07
N LEU A 211 16.87 9.43 0.44
CA LEU A 211 16.51 8.32 -0.44
C LEU A 211 17.71 7.59 -1.09
N LEU A 212 18.93 7.92 -0.72
CA LEU A 212 20.15 7.38 -1.28
C LEU A 212 20.94 6.56 -0.26
N THR A 213 20.94 7.02 0.99
CA THR A 213 21.64 6.38 2.11
C THR A 213 20.66 5.93 3.17
N TRP A 214 20.88 4.77 3.74
CA TRP A 214 19.97 4.12 4.70
C TRP A 214 20.68 3.91 6.03
N GLY A 215 19.97 4.24 7.09
CA GLY A 215 20.42 4.04 8.47
C GLY A 215 20.54 2.56 8.86
N PRO A 216 20.92 2.28 10.11
CA PRO A 216 21.01 0.90 10.60
C PRO A 216 19.62 0.23 10.62
N VAL A 217 19.65 -1.11 10.58
CA VAL A 217 18.46 -1.95 10.78
C VAL A 217 17.97 -1.82 12.22
N VAL A 218 16.69 -1.53 12.40
CA VAL A 218 16.01 -1.42 13.70
C VAL A 218 14.94 -2.49 13.79
N ASP A 219 14.89 -3.24 14.89
CA ASP A 219 13.90 -4.29 15.11
C ASP A 219 12.54 -3.70 15.53
N ASP A 220 11.49 -4.03 14.78
CA ASP A 220 10.09 -3.69 15.11
C ASP A 220 9.38 -4.86 15.80
N VAL A 221 9.51 -6.08 15.25
CA VAL A 221 8.97 -7.30 15.82
C VAL A 221 10.01 -8.42 15.69
N ALA A 222 10.65 -8.77 16.81
CA ALA A 222 11.60 -9.86 16.90
C ALA A 222 11.20 -10.77 18.07
N TYR A 223 10.86 -12.02 17.78
CA TYR A 223 10.47 -12.99 18.79
C TYR A 223 11.65 -13.90 19.14
N PRO A 224 11.78 -14.33 20.42
CA PRO A 224 12.95 -15.08 20.87
C PRO A 224 13.01 -16.53 20.35
N THR A 225 11.88 -17.08 19.91
CA THR A 225 11.81 -18.45 19.39
C THR A 225 12.10 -18.46 17.91
N TYR A 226 13.12 -19.18 17.48
CA TYR A 226 13.61 -19.23 16.10
C TYR A 226 12.53 -19.55 15.05
N SER A 227 11.61 -20.47 15.39
CA SER A 227 10.51 -20.86 14.49
C SER A 227 9.41 -19.79 14.33
N GLN A 228 9.43 -18.74 15.14
CA GLN A 228 8.46 -17.64 15.06
C GLN A 228 8.83 -16.70 13.92
N ARG A 229 7.85 -16.45 13.05
CA ARG A 229 8.03 -15.73 11.79
C ARG A 229 6.98 -14.65 11.62
N PRO A 230 7.14 -13.47 12.23
CA PRO A 230 6.31 -12.32 11.89
C PRO A 230 6.64 -11.87 10.46
N GLY A 231 5.62 -11.50 9.67
CA GLY A 231 5.77 -11.09 8.27
C GLY A 231 4.74 -10.07 7.83
N MET A 232 4.89 -9.51 6.61
CA MET A 232 3.91 -8.66 5.93
C MET A 232 3.55 -7.38 6.70
N PRO A 233 4.54 -6.51 7.03
CA PRO A 233 4.29 -5.31 7.82
C PRO A 233 3.49 -4.27 7.05
N THR A 234 2.46 -3.69 7.67
CA THR A 234 1.79 -2.47 7.19
C THR A 234 1.43 -1.55 8.34
N VAL A 235 1.41 -0.23 8.11
CA VAL A 235 1.23 0.77 9.17
C VAL A 235 0.18 1.79 8.77
N ALA A 236 -0.66 2.19 9.73
CA ALA A 236 -1.61 3.30 9.57
C ALA A 236 -1.53 4.26 10.75
N LEU A 237 -1.53 5.57 10.46
CA LEU A 237 -1.68 6.62 11.48
C LEU A 237 -3.15 6.72 11.90
N LEU A 238 -3.40 6.75 13.20
CA LEU A 238 -4.70 6.90 13.82
C LEU A 238 -4.95 8.34 14.30
N PRO A 239 -6.21 8.77 14.48
CA PRO A 239 -6.54 10.16 14.82
C PRO A 239 -6.09 10.57 16.24
N ASN A 240 -5.78 9.62 17.10
CA ASN A 240 -5.22 9.88 18.44
C ASN A 240 -3.68 10.03 18.46
N GLY A 241 -3.04 10.06 17.26
CA GLY A 241 -1.59 10.16 17.11
C GLY A 241 -0.83 8.86 17.32
N GLN A 242 -1.51 7.74 17.51
CA GLN A 242 -0.87 6.42 17.49
C GLN A 242 -0.76 5.88 16.07
N TYR A 243 0.19 5.00 15.87
CA TYR A 243 0.38 4.20 14.67
C TYR A 243 0.00 2.76 14.97
N MET A 244 -0.85 2.19 14.10
CA MET A 244 -1.16 0.76 14.14
C MET A 244 -0.25 0.03 13.15
N TYR A 245 0.51 -0.92 13.65
CA TYR A 245 1.36 -1.81 12.89
C TYR A 245 0.71 -3.19 12.83
N THR A 246 0.33 -3.67 11.65
CA THR A 246 -0.25 -5.00 11.47
C THR A 246 0.75 -5.95 10.82
N TYR A 247 0.68 -7.21 11.18
CA TYR A 247 1.54 -8.27 10.64
C TYR A 247 0.89 -9.64 10.81
N GLU A 248 1.32 -10.61 10.03
CA GLU A 248 1.02 -12.03 10.24
C GLU A 248 2.04 -12.65 11.18
N TYR A 249 1.63 -13.65 11.98
CA TYR A 249 2.51 -14.26 12.97
C TYR A 249 2.63 -15.77 12.79
N GLY A 250 3.52 -16.21 11.91
CA GLY A 250 3.82 -17.62 11.70
C GLY A 250 4.58 -18.23 12.86
N GLY A 251 4.24 -19.48 13.23
CA GLY A 251 4.91 -20.21 14.33
C GLY A 251 4.69 -19.63 15.72
N GLY A 252 3.87 -18.60 15.85
CA GLY A 252 3.47 -18.02 17.14
C GLY A 252 2.27 -18.71 17.77
N PRO A 253 1.74 -18.14 18.87
CA PRO A 253 0.49 -18.61 19.46
C PRO A 253 -0.64 -18.59 18.42
N ASN A 254 -1.39 -19.68 18.33
CA ASN A 254 -2.54 -19.79 17.43
C ASN A 254 -3.85 -19.75 18.24
N PRO A 255 -4.38 -18.55 18.53
CA PRO A 255 -5.42 -18.33 19.52
C PRO A 255 -6.77 -18.75 18.98
N ALA A 256 -7.14 -19.62 18.37
CA ALA A 256 -8.46 -20.09 17.95
C ALA A 256 -8.41 -21.16 16.84
N ASN A 257 -7.30 -21.86 16.72
CA ASN A 257 -7.09 -22.79 15.59
C ASN A 257 -7.35 -22.12 14.23
N SER A 258 -7.00 -20.84 14.12
CA SER A 258 -7.34 -19.96 13.00
C SER A 258 -6.45 -20.12 11.77
N GLY A 259 -5.59 -21.14 11.74
CA GLY A 259 -4.61 -21.35 10.68
C GLY A 259 -3.18 -20.92 11.10
N SER A 260 -2.23 -21.00 10.17
CA SER A 260 -0.80 -20.95 10.47
C SER A 260 -0.25 -19.56 10.76
N PHE A 261 -0.93 -18.49 10.34
CA PHE A 261 -0.44 -17.10 10.35
C PHE A 261 -1.52 -16.13 10.85
N PRO A 262 -1.96 -16.21 12.13
CA PRO A 262 -2.94 -15.27 12.67
C PRO A 262 -2.45 -13.83 12.54
N VAL A 263 -3.39 -12.90 12.29
CA VAL A 263 -3.11 -11.47 12.19
C VAL A 263 -2.98 -10.89 13.59
N TYR A 264 -1.88 -10.17 13.79
CA TYR A 264 -1.58 -9.42 15.01
C TYR A 264 -1.39 -7.94 14.69
N TYR A 265 -1.45 -7.11 15.71
CA TYR A 265 -1.12 -5.69 15.62
C TYR A 265 -0.42 -5.17 16.89
N ARG A 266 0.27 -4.06 16.72
CA ARG A 266 0.86 -3.24 17.79
C ARG A 266 0.41 -1.80 17.64
N LEU A 267 0.35 -1.07 18.74
CA LEU A 267 0.04 0.35 18.78
C LEU A 267 1.21 1.10 19.44
N SER A 268 1.72 2.12 18.77
CA SER A 268 2.80 2.98 19.27
C SER A 268 2.53 4.44 18.91
N SER A 269 2.91 5.37 19.75
CA SER A 269 2.94 6.81 19.42
C SER A 269 4.16 7.20 18.58
N ASP A 270 5.12 6.29 18.43
CA ASP A 270 6.33 6.47 17.64
C ASP A 270 6.49 5.31 16.66
N PRO A 271 6.37 5.56 15.32
CA PRO A 271 6.47 4.51 14.33
C PRO A 271 7.91 3.98 14.14
N GLU A 272 8.92 4.63 14.72
CA GLU A 272 10.28 4.09 14.82
C GLU A 272 10.46 3.16 16.05
N ASN A 273 9.41 2.92 16.85
CA ASN A 273 9.52 2.12 18.06
C ASN A 273 8.28 1.23 18.29
N PHE A 274 8.18 0.14 17.55
CA PHE A 274 7.17 -0.90 17.78
C PHE A 274 7.69 -2.04 18.64
N SER A 275 9.00 -2.20 18.80
CA SER A 275 9.61 -3.33 19.53
C SER A 275 9.15 -3.40 21.00
N SER A 276 8.94 -2.26 21.65
CA SER A 276 8.47 -2.15 23.04
C SER A 276 6.94 -2.22 23.18
N ALA A 277 6.18 -2.14 22.09
CA ALA A 277 4.73 -2.13 22.12
C ALA A 277 4.15 -3.54 22.32
N THR A 278 3.09 -3.63 23.12
CA THR A 278 2.36 -4.89 23.33
C THR A 278 1.77 -5.38 22.01
N HIS A 279 1.88 -6.67 21.74
CA HIS A 279 1.22 -7.30 20.61
C HIS A 279 -0.21 -7.71 21.00
N HIS A 280 -1.13 -7.54 20.07
CA HIS A 280 -2.53 -7.93 20.21
C HIS A 280 -2.93 -8.81 19.05
N VAL A 281 -3.67 -9.89 19.33
CA VAL A 281 -4.30 -10.66 18.24
C VAL A 281 -5.51 -9.90 17.72
N LEU A 282 -5.66 -9.79 16.38
CA LEU A 282 -6.89 -9.29 15.80
C LEU A 282 -7.98 -10.36 15.96
N ARG A 283 -8.89 -10.14 16.90
CA ARG A 283 -10.02 -11.03 17.16
C ARG A 283 -11.33 -10.25 17.14
N THR A 284 -12.26 -10.68 16.32
CA THR A 284 -13.59 -10.08 16.25
C THR A 284 -14.46 -10.50 17.45
N THR A 285 -15.53 -9.75 17.68
CA THR A 285 -16.49 -10.03 18.77
C THR A 285 -17.22 -11.38 18.63
N ASP A 286 -17.26 -11.95 17.41
CA ASP A 286 -17.80 -13.30 17.15
C ASP A 286 -16.72 -14.40 17.25
N GLY A 287 -15.50 -14.05 17.69
CA GLY A 287 -14.39 -14.98 17.88
C GLY A 287 -13.52 -15.26 16.66
N THR A 288 -13.84 -14.68 15.49
CA THR A 288 -13.03 -14.88 14.26
C THR A 288 -11.64 -14.25 14.43
N VAL A 289 -10.60 -14.98 14.04
CA VAL A 289 -9.23 -14.50 13.94
C VAL A 289 -8.80 -14.64 12.47
N PRO A 290 -8.57 -13.54 11.74
CA PRO A 290 -8.09 -13.61 10.36
C PRO A 290 -6.65 -14.12 10.30
N THR A 291 -6.28 -14.66 9.13
CA THR A 291 -4.94 -15.20 8.89
C THR A 291 -4.34 -14.69 7.59
N GLY A 292 -3.03 -14.54 7.61
CA GLY A 292 -2.21 -14.20 6.45
C GLY A 292 -2.31 -12.74 6.00
N SER A 293 -1.20 -12.21 5.57
CA SER A 293 -1.03 -11.04 4.69
C SER A 293 -1.92 -9.83 5.01
N PRO A 294 -1.90 -9.27 6.23
CA PRO A 294 -2.75 -8.13 6.59
C PRO A 294 -2.35 -6.87 5.83
N TYR A 295 -3.33 -6.00 5.60
CA TYR A 295 -3.11 -4.63 5.15
C TYR A 295 -4.02 -3.70 5.94
N VAL A 296 -3.48 -2.65 6.55
CA VAL A 296 -4.22 -1.71 7.38
C VAL A 296 -4.32 -0.33 6.75
N VAL A 297 -5.51 0.27 6.84
CA VAL A 297 -5.75 1.71 6.60
C VAL A 297 -6.65 2.27 7.67
N TRP A 298 -6.67 3.58 7.79
CA TRP A 298 -7.64 4.31 8.61
C TRP A 298 -8.43 5.28 7.74
N SER A 299 -9.75 5.35 7.96
CA SER A 299 -10.65 6.33 7.36
C SER A 299 -11.23 7.24 8.45
N SER A 300 -11.38 8.52 8.17
CA SER A 300 -12.10 9.44 9.04
C SER A 300 -13.63 9.22 9.05
N ALA A 301 -14.17 8.41 8.14
CA ALA A 301 -15.58 8.04 8.13
C ALA A 301 -15.92 7.02 9.22
N GLY A 302 -17.19 6.98 9.61
CA GLY A 302 -17.72 5.94 10.51
C GLY A 302 -17.78 6.33 11.98
N GLY A 303 -17.68 7.61 12.33
CA GLY A 303 -17.86 8.16 13.67
C GLY A 303 -16.67 9.00 14.17
N ALA A 304 -16.71 9.42 15.43
CA ALA A 304 -15.73 10.36 16.00
C ALA A 304 -14.27 9.89 15.93
N ASN A 305 -14.03 8.58 16.01
CA ASN A 305 -12.69 7.99 15.92
C ASN A 305 -12.36 7.52 14.48
N GLY A 306 -13.27 7.71 13.53
CA GLY A 306 -13.15 7.08 12.22
C GLY A 306 -13.22 5.55 12.28
N THR A 307 -12.71 4.90 11.25
CA THR A 307 -12.71 3.43 11.13
C THR A 307 -11.32 2.93 10.76
N ILE A 308 -10.74 2.07 11.59
CA ILE A 308 -9.57 1.26 11.23
C ILE A 308 -10.09 0.09 10.41
N ILE A 309 -9.45 -0.20 9.30
CA ILE A 309 -9.86 -1.26 8.36
C ILE A 309 -8.65 -2.14 8.07
N VAL A 310 -8.80 -3.45 8.27
CA VAL A 310 -7.74 -4.44 8.00
C VAL A 310 -8.27 -5.50 7.04
N SER A 311 -7.55 -5.79 5.98
CA SER A 311 -7.75 -6.97 5.12
C SER A 311 -6.88 -8.13 5.59
N SER A 312 -7.12 -9.32 5.06
CA SER A 312 -6.29 -10.51 5.30
C SER A 312 -6.25 -11.41 4.07
N GLY A 313 -5.30 -12.33 4.03
CA GLY A 313 -5.13 -13.28 2.93
C GLY A 313 -6.12 -14.45 2.94
N CYS A 314 -6.73 -14.77 4.09
CA CYS A 314 -7.62 -15.93 4.20
C CYS A 314 -8.98 -15.75 3.56
N CYS A 315 -9.49 -14.53 3.53
CA CYS A 315 -10.93 -14.32 3.47
C CYS A 315 -11.30 -13.10 2.60
N SER A 316 -12.53 -13.05 2.10
CA SER A 316 -13.05 -11.90 1.34
C SER A 316 -13.51 -10.75 2.24
N GLU A 317 -13.70 -10.99 3.53
CA GLU A 317 -14.07 -9.96 4.50
C GLU A 317 -12.94 -8.98 4.79
N ILE A 318 -13.29 -7.84 5.33
CA ILE A 318 -12.43 -6.90 6.04
C ILE A 318 -12.79 -6.88 7.53
N TYR A 319 -11.86 -6.42 8.33
CA TYR A 319 -12.00 -6.33 9.79
C TYR A 319 -11.94 -4.87 10.20
N ILE A 320 -12.97 -4.38 10.86
CA ILE A 320 -13.10 -2.98 11.22
C ILE A 320 -13.07 -2.77 12.73
N ASN A 321 -12.52 -1.60 13.14
CA ASN A 321 -12.50 -1.18 14.54
C ASN A 321 -12.73 0.34 14.61
N LYS A 322 -13.77 0.76 15.34
CA LYS A 322 -14.14 2.18 15.56
C LYS A 322 -13.76 2.68 16.96
N ALA A 323 -12.94 1.92 17.67
CA ALA A 323 -12.51 2.19 19.04
C ALA A 323 -10.98 2.24 19.17
N LEU A 324 -10.30 2.82 18.13
CA LEU A 324 -8.85 3.07 18.14
C LEU A 324 -8.00 1.81 18.38
N GLY A 325 -8.47 0.64 17.92
CA GLY A 325 -7.78 -0.63 18.07
C GLY A 325 -8.04 -1.38 19.37
N ALA A 326 -9.06 -1.00 20.16
CA ALA A 326 -9.45 -1.76 21.35
C ALA A 326 -9.80 -3.21 20.98
N GLU A 327 -9.26 -4.19 21.73
CA GLU A 327 -9.33 -5.62 21.40
C GLU A 327 -10.76 -6.16 21.23
N ASN A 328 -11.70 -5.69 22.06
CA ASN A 328 -13.08 -6.18 22.08
C ASN A 328 -14.01 -5.42 21.08
N ALA A 329 -13.46 -4.65 20.13
CA ALA A 329 -14.24 -3.80 19.24
C ALA A 329 -14.09 -4.17 17.76
N TRP A 330 -13.40 -5.25 17.45
CA TRP A 330 -13.24 -5.71 16.07
C TRP A 330 -14.50 -6.41 15.55
N ARG A 331 -14.87 -6.11 14.31
CA ARG A 331 -15.99 -6.75 13.61
C ARG A 331 -15.54 -7.10 12.19
N LYS A 332 -16.05 -8.21 11.65
CA LYS A 332 -15.88 -8.55 10.23
C LYS A 332 -17.02 -7.99 9.40
N VAL A 333 -16.71 -7.61 8.17
CA VAL A 333 -17.64 -7.05 7.18
C VAL A 333 -17.36 -7.68 5.83
N SER A 334 -18.40 -8.12 5.15
CA SER A 334 -18.30 -8.66 3.79
C SER A 334 -17.90 -7.58 2.79
N THR A 335 -17.15 -7.95 1.77
CA THR A 335 -16.75 -7.03 0.70
C THR A 335 -17.15 -7.57 -0.68
N PRO A 336 -17.28 -6.68 -1.69
CA PRO A 336 -17.52 -7.11 -3.07
C PRO A 336 -16.27 -7.70 -3.73
N GLU A 337 -15.06 -7.53 -3.12
CA GLU A 337 -13.81 -8.06 -3.65
C GLU A 337 -13.56 -9.50 -3.21
N GLY A 338 -13.02 -10.32 -4.10
CA GLY A 338 -12.68 -11.70 -3.82
C GLY A 338 -11.53 -11.87 -2.82
N THR A 339 -11.34 -13.10 -2.35
CA THR A 339 -10.17 -13.48 -1.56
C THR A 339 -8.92 -13.38 -2.41
N SER A 340 -7.84 -12.84 -1.83
CA SER A 340 -6.53 -12.76 -2.48
C SER A 340 -5.42 -12.84 -1.44
N TYR A 341 -4.30 -13.43 -1.83
CA TYR A 341 -3.06 -13.28 -1.07
C TYR A 341 -2.71 -11.77 -1.02
N THR A 342 -2.74 -11.17 0.13
CA THR A 342 -2.55 -9.74 0.39
C THR A 342 -3.42 -8.81 -0.48
N ARG A 343 -4.62 -8.49 -0.04
CA ARG A 343 -5.45 -7.43 -0.64
C ARG A 343 -5.01 -6.06 -0.14
N SER A 344 -4.64 -5.15 -1.04
CA SER A 344 -4.40 -3.77 -0.64
C SER A 344 -5.71 -3.02 -0.42
N LEU A 345 -5.66 -2.06 0.49
CA LEU A 345 -6.76 -1.16 0.83
C LEU A 345 -6.33 0.28 0.53
N HIS A 346 -7.25 1.07 0.00
CA HIS A 346 -7.03 2.49 -0.22
C HIS A 346 -8.30 3.28 0.12
N VAL A 347 -8.19 4.22 1.05
CA VAL A 347 -9.27 5.19 1.37
C VAL A 347 -9.13 6.38 0.42
N PHE A 348 -10.20 6.73 -0.27
CA PHE A 348 -10.18 7.86 -1.21
C PHE A 348 -9.92 9.19 -0.49
N GLN A 349 -9.03 10.01 -1.05
CA GLN A 349 -8.64 11.29 -0.45
C GLN A 349 -9.77 12.34 -0.56
N GLU A 350 -10.49 12.33 -1.68
CA GLU A 350 -11.60 13.25 -1.95
C GLU A 350 -12.87 12.90 -1.18
N ASP A 351 -13.06 11.65 -0.79
CA ASP A 351 -14.18 11.20 0.02
C ASP A 351 -13.78 9.98 0.87
N PRO A 352 -13.35 10.17 2.12
CA PRO A 352 -12.97 9.09 3.01
C PRO A 352 -14.10 8.14 3.39
N GLY A 353 -15.33 8.40 2.95
CA GLY A 353 -16.47 7.48 3.04
C GLY A 353 -16.35 6.27 2.09
N TYR A 354 -15.39 6.25 1.18
CA TYR A 354 -15.19 5.15 0.24
C TYR A 354 -13.83 4.47 0.40
N LEU A 355 -13.85 3.17 0.16
CA LEU A 355 -12.70 2.26 0.22
C LEU A 355 -12.55 1.53 -1.10
N LEU A 356 -11.35 1.57 -1.69
CA LEU A 356 -10.96 0.68 -2.79
C LEU A 356 -10.20 -0.51 -2.23
N LEU A 357 -10.56 -1.71 -2.68
CA LEU A 357 -9.88 -2.97 -2.41
C LEU A 357 -9.26 -3.48 -3.71
N ALA A 358 -8.00 -3.89 -3.68
CA ALA A 358 -7.35 -4.48 -4.85
C ALA A 358 -6.76 -5.85 -4.53
N GLY A 359 -7.02 -6.83 -5.39
CA GLY A 359 -6.52 -8.20 -5.28
C GLY A 359 -5.75 -8.65 -6.51
N GLY A 360 -4.74 -9.52 -6.32
CA GLY A 360 -3.94 -10.14 -7.38
C GLY A 360 -4.14 -11.66 -7.48
N GLY A 361 -5.11 -12.23 -6.72
CA GLY A 361 -5.37 -13.67 -6.68
C GLY A 361 -4.61 -14.42 -5.59
N HIS A 362 -4.46 -15.73 -5.76
CA HIS A 362 -3.99 -16.66 -4.74
C HIS A 362 -2.55 -17.11 -4.98
N LEU A 363 -1.88 -17.54 -3.90
CA LEU A 363 -0.57 -18.23 -4.00
C LEU A 363 -0.65 -19.45 -4.92
N PRO A 364 0.50 -19.86 -5.49
CA PRO A 364 0.55 -21.07 -6.32
C PRO A 364 0.11 -22.33 -5.54
N PRO A 365 -0.51 -23.34 -6.20
CA PRO A 365 -0.82 -23.34 -7.64
C PRO A 365 -2.10 -22.56 -7.98
N SER A 366 -2.01 -21.59 -8.89
CA SER A 366 -3.17 -20.83 -9.38
C SER A 366 -2.95 -20.33 -10.81
N THR A 367 -3.77 -20.83 -11.73
CA THR A 367 -3.74 -20.42 -13.15
C THR A 367 -4.90 -19.51 -13.55
N THR A 368 -5.70 -19.07 -12.57
CA THR A 368 -6.91 -18.25 -12.78
C THR A 368 -6.80 -16.84 -12.22
N ASN A 369 -5.67 -16.51 -11.61
CA ASN A 369 -5.44 -15.20 -11.02
C ASN A 369 -5.61 -14.07 -12.04
N LYS A 370 -6.23 -13.00 -11.57
CA LYS A 370 -6.40 -11.72 -12.26
C LYS A 370 -6.14 -10.61 -11.27
N VAL A 371 -5.82 -9.43 -11.77
CA VAL A 371 -5.81 -8.24 -10.93
C VAL A 371 -7.17 -7.59 -11.01
N THR A 372 -7.82 -7.44 -9.86
CA THR A 372 -9.17 -6.90 -9.73
C THR A 372 -9.23 -5.81 -8.68
N VAL A 373 -10.22 -4.92 -8.81
CA VAL A 373 -10.56 -3.93 -7.78
C VAL A 373 -12.05 -3.88 -7.55
N SER A 374 -12.41 -3.55 -6.32
CA SER A 374 -13.77 -3.19 -5.94
C SER A 374 -13.75 -1.88 -5.15
N VAL A 375 -14.85 -1.15 -5.17
CA VAL A 375 -15.06 0.07 -4.39
C VAL A 375 -16.33 -0.11 -3.57
N MET A 376 -16.26 0.20 -2.29
CA MET A 376 -17.40 0.12 -1.37
C MET A 376 -17.42 1.30 -0.40
N ASN A 377 -18.56 1.54 0.22
CA ASN A 377 -18.64 2.45 1.35
C ASN A 377 -17.84 1.91 2.54
N VAL A 378 -17.19 2.82 3.27
CA VAL A 378 -16.57 2.51 4.55
C VAL A 378 -17.68 2.18 5.56
N PRO A 379 -17.65 0.98 6.18
CA PRO A 379 -18.73 0.51 7.07
C PRO A 379 -18.90 1.29 8.36
#